data_d3a643d86e0042e8488ef38c163b273a
#
_entry.id   d3a643d86e0042e8488ef38c163b273a
#
_cell.length_a   1.000
_cell.length_b   1.000
_cell.length_c   1.000
_cell.angle_alpha   90.00
_cell.angle_beta   90.00
_cell.angle_gamma   90.00
#
_symmetry.space_group_name_H-M   'P 1'
#
loop_
_entity.id
_entity.type
_entity.pdbx_description
1 polymer ?
#
loop_
_entity_poly.entity_id
_entity_poly.type
_entity_poly.pdbx_seq_one_letter_code
_entity_poly.pdbx_strand_id
1 'polypeptide(L)'
;ILTQNKELIHIKKSGGSSLLSHLFNQAAVSGEALLDAEFRAKYNSRLQEEGFASYIDDDFRSNNYTVVLGIISKGNEQRPQIPFFSKVAIRYATKTLSNLGYNVAIRNIHSEESN
;
A
#
# COMPACT_ATOMS: atom_id res chain seq x y z
N ILE A 1 3.65 -1.09 5.67
CA ILE A 1 3.48 -0.82 7.12
C ILE A 1 2.05 -1.13 7.52
N LEU A 2 1.88 -1.94 8.50
CA LEU A 2 0.57 -2.25 9.08
C LEU A 2 0.32 -1.34 10.28
N THR A 3 -0.81 -0.64 10.29
CA THR A 3 -1.19 0.22 11.42
C THR A 3 -2.20 -0.48 12.32
N GLN A 4 -2.43 0.09 13.52
CA GLN A 4 -3.43 -0.41 14.46
C GLN A 4 -4.86 -0.27 13.91
N ASN A 5 -5.06 0.62 12.93
CA ASN A 5 -6.36 0.84 12.29
C ASN A 5 -6.60 -0.12 11.11
N LYS A 6 -5.82 -1.17 10.99
CA LYS A 6 -5.90 -2.16 9.92
C LYS A 6 -5.68 -1.52 8.54
N GLU A 7 -4.72 -0.63 8.47
CA GLU A 7 -4.27 -0.03 7.23
C GLU A 7 -2.93 -0.63 6.82
N LEU A 8 -2.87 -1.11 5.58
CA LEU A 8 -1.64 -1.61 4.99
C LEU A 8 -1.10 -0.50 4.09
N ILE A 9 -0.07 0.19 4.55
CA ILE A 9 0.41 1.41 3.89
C ILE A 9 1.65 1.12 3.06
N HIS A 10 1.58 1.49 1.79
CA HIS A 10 2.69 1.43 0.85
C HIS A 10 3.00 2.85 0.40
N ILE A 11 4.23 3.32 0.62
CA ILE A 11 4.62 4.71 0.38
C ILE A 11 5.82 4.76 -0.57
N LYS A 12 5.74 5.64 -1.55
CA LYS A 12 6.87 5.99 -2.43
C LYS A 12 6.86 7.48 -2.74
N LYS A 13 8.04 8.02 -2.99
CA LYS A 13 8.15 9.40 -3.50
C LYS A 13 7.63 9.44 -4.93
N SER A 14 6.99 10.55 -5.29
CA SER A 14 6.58 10.74 -6.67
C SER A 14 7.83 10.75 -7.55
N GLY A 15 7.73 10.16 -8.72
CA GLY A 15 8.87 10.00 -9.61
C GLY A 15 8.42 9.43 -10.93
N GLY A 16 9.35 8.79 -11.63
CA GLY A 16 9.06 8.19 -12.93
C GLY A 16 8.05 7.07 -12.87
N SER A 17 7.48 6.74 -14.03
CA SER A 17 6.47 5.69 -14.16
C SER A 17 6.87 4.37 -13.57
N SER A 18 8.13 3.97 -13.75
CA SER A 18 8.58 2.66 -13.30
C SER A 18 8.55 2.53 -11.79
N LEU A 19 8.89 3.60 -11.07
CA LEU A 19 8.89 3.57 -9.60
C LEU A 19 7.49 3.46 -9.04
N LEU A 20 6.56 4.25 -9.58
CA LEU A 20 5.18 4.25 -9.11
C LEU A 20 4.46 2.96 -9.50
N SER A 21 4.70 2.47 -10.72
CA SER A 21 4.11 1.21 -11.16
C SER A 21 4.59 0.04 -10.31
N HIS A 22 5.87 0.06 -9.92
CA HIS A 22 6.42 -0.96 -9.05
C HIS A 22 5.72 -0.96 -7.67
N LEU A 23 5.48 0.23 -7.10
CA LEU A 23 4.75 0.36 -5.84
C LEU A 23 3.36 -0.28 -5.94
N PHE A 24 2.63 0.06 -7.00
CA PHE A 24 1.26 -0.41 -7.16
C PHE A 24 1.22 -1.92 -7.39
N ASN A 25 2.16 -2.46 -8.14
CA ASN A 25 2.28 -3.90 -8.34
C ASN A 25 2.63 -4.63 -7.04
N GLN A 26 3.52 -4.07 -6.24
CA GLN A 26 3.86 -4.65 -4.94
C GLN A 26 2.65 -4.69 -4.02
N ALA A 27 1.85 -3.63 -4.01
CA ALA A 27 0.65 -3.59 -3.17
C ALA A 27 -0.34 -4.67 -3.59
N ALA A 28 -0.54 -4.86 -4.89
CA ALA A 28 -1.46 -5.87 -5.40
C ALA A 28 -0.98 -7.28 -5.06
N VAL A 29 0.32 -7.55 -5.24
CA VAL A 29 0.90 -8.86 -4.93
C VAL A 29 0.81 -9.15 -3.43
N SER A 30 1.13 -8.16 -2.60
CA SER A 30 1.05 -8.31 -1.14
C SER A 30 -0.38 -8.56 -0.68
N GLY A 31 -1.34 -7.82 -1.25
CA GLY A 31 -2.75 -7.99 -0.91
C GLY A 31 -3.26 -9.39 -1.24
N GLU A 32 -2.85 -9.92 -2.38
CA GLU A 32 -3.21 -11.28 -2.76
C GLU A 32 -2.55 -12.31 -1.84
N ALA A 33 -1.27 -12.13 -1.54
CA ALA A 33 -0.53 -13.06 -0.68
C ALA A 33 -1.11 -13.15 0.72
N LEU A 34 -1.64 -12.05 1.25
CA LEU A 34 -2.22 -12.03 2.59
C LEU A 34 -3.51 -12.84 2.72
N LEU A 35 -4.11 -13.26 1.61
CA LEU A 35 -5.24 -14.18 1.65
C LEU A 35 -4.82 -15.60 2.05
N ASP A 36 -3.54 -15.92 1.96
CA ASP A 36 -3.00 -17.22 2.34
C ASP A 36 -2.63 -17.22 3.83
N ALA A 37 -3.21 -18.14 4.59
CA ALA A 37 -2.97 -18.24 6.03
C ALA A 37 -1.51 -18.50 6.37
N GLU A 38 -0.83 -19.31 5.57
CA GLU A 38 0.59 -19.62 5.78
C GLU A 38 1.45 -18.35 5.58
N PHE A 39 1.14 -17.56 4.57
CA PHE A 39 1.84 -16.30 4.34
C PHE A 39 1.59 -15.33 5.51
N ARG A 40 0.36 -15.25 6.01
CA ARG A 40 0.05 -14.37 7.15
C ARG A 40 0.85 -14.77 8.39
N ALA A 41 1.01 -16.05 8.63
CA ALA A 41 1.80 -16.52 9.78
C ALA A 41 3.26 -16.09 9.66
N LYS A 42 3.84 -16.20 8.47
CA LYS A 42 5.20 -15.75 8.22
C LYS A 42 5.33 -14.24 8.36
N TYR A 43 4.33 -13.51 7.88
CA TYR A 43 4.30 -12.06 7.95
C TYR A 43 4.27 -11.60 9.42
N ASN A 44 3.42 -12.22 10.23
CA ASN A 44 3.32 -11.90 11.65
C ASN A 44 4.60 -12.24 12.41
N SER A 45 5.24 -13.35 12.08
CA SER A 45 6.53 -13.71 12.67
C SER A 45 7.58 -12.65 12.38
N ARG A 46 7.60 -12.14 11.15
CA ARG A 46 8.52 -11.09 10.77
C ARG A 46 8.25 -9.78 11.52
N LEU A 47 6.98 -9.43 11.67
CA LEU A 47 6.61 -8.24 12.45
C LEU A 47 7.08 -8.37 13.90
N GLN A 48 6.94 -9.54 14.50
CA GLN A 48 7.38 -9.79 15.86
C GLN A 48 8.90 -9.66 15.98
N GLU A 49 9.65 -10.24 15.05
CA GLU A 49 11.10 -10.16 15.03
C GLU A 49 11.60 -8.72 14.97
N GLU A 50 10.90 -7.87 14.27
CA GLU A 50 11.27 -6.48 14.09
C GLU A 50 10.67 -5.55 15.15
N GLY A 51 9.97 -6.11 16.12
CA GLY A 51 9.47 -5.35 17.28
C GLY A 51 8.19 -4.59 17.04
N PHE A 52 7.45 -4.89 15.99
CA PHE A 52 6.15 -4.25 15.73
C PHE A 52 5.08 -4.80 16.67
N ALA A 53 4.16 -3.92 17.06
CA ALA A 53 3.06 -4.28 17.97
C ALA A 53 1.78 -4.68 17.23
N SER A 54 1.66 -4.33 15.97
CA SER A 54 0.46 -4.62 15.17
C SER A 54 0.67 -5.89 14.36
N TYR A 55 -0.35 -6.76 14.35
CA TYR A 55 -0.30 -8.04 13.63
C TYR A 55 -1.56 -8.22 12.82
N ILE A 56 -1.45 -9.10 11.81
CA ILE A 56 -2.63 -9.53 11.04
C ILE A 56 -3.43 -10.48 11.91
N ASP A 57 -4.74 -10.29 11.98
CA ASP A 57 -5.64 -11.12 12.79
C ASP A 57 -5.70 -12.55 12.28
N ASP A 58 -5.91 -13.51 13.19
CA ASP A 58 -6.06 -14.92 12.83
C ASP A 58 -7.30 -15.14 11.96
N ASP A 59 -8.36 -14.38 12.20
CA ASP A 59 -9.59 -14.45 11.43
C ASP A 59 -9.60 -13.39 10.32
N PHE A 60 -8.50 -13.28 9.60
CA PHE A 60 -8.29 -12.26 8.58
C PHE A 60 -9.42 -12.24 7.56
N ARG A 61 -9.95 -11.04 7.33
CA ARG A 61 -10.92 -10.75 6.28
C ARG A 61 -10.46 -9.49 5.55
N SER A 62 -10.28 -9.60 4.25
CA SER A 62 -9.79 -8.48 3.46
C SER A 62 -10.67 -7.24 3.56
N ASN A 63 -12.00 -7.41 3.70
CA ASN A 63 -12.92 -6.28 3.79
C ASN A 63 -12.76 -5.46 5.09
N ASN A 64 -12.02 -5.97 6.07
CA ASN A 64 -11.71 -5.21 7.28
C ASN A 64 -10.42 -4.41 7.17
N TYR A 65 -9.70 -4.56 6.07
CA TYR A 65 -8.42 -3.90 5.88
C TYR A 65 -8.49 -2.90 4.74
N THR A 66 -7.72 -1.82 4.88
CA THR A 66 -7.58 -0.80 3.84
C THR A 66 -6.14 -0.83 3.34
N VAL A 67 -5.96 -0.96 2.05
CA VAL A 67 -4.64 -0.80 1.43
C VAL A 67 -4.49 0.66 1.05
N VAL A 68 -3.49 1.32 1.61
CA VAL A 68 -3.23 2.73 1.38
C VAL A 68 -2.01 2.86 0.48
N LEU A 69 -2.21 3.51 -0.67
CA LEU A 69 -1.14 3.83 -1.60
C LEU A 69 -0.76 5.28 -1.38
N GLY A 70 0.35 5.52 -0.70
CA GLY A 70 0.81 6.85 -0.36
C GLY A 70 1.86 7.34 -1.35
N ILE A 71 1.64 8.51 -1.93
CA ILE A 71 2.58 9.12 -2.86
C ILE A 71 3.08 10.41 -2.21
N ILE A 72 4.38 10.48 -1.97
CA ILE A 72 5.00 11.66 -1.37
C ILE A 72 5.37 12.63 -2.47
N SER A 73 4.82 13.84 -2.43
CA SER A 73 5.20 14.94 -3.32
C SER A 73 5.97 15.98 -2.54
N LYS A 74 6.84 16.71 -3.24
CA LYS A 74 7.66 17.75 -2.64
C LYS A 74 7.05 19.13 -2.82
N GLY A 75 7.25 19.95 -1.80
CA GLY A 75 7.09 21.41 -1.90
C GLY A 75 5.68 21.86 -2.25
N ASN A 76 5.60 22.71 -3.25
CA ASN A 76 4.36 23.40 -3.61
C ASN A 76 3.46 22.61 -4.56
N GLU A 77 3.78 21.38 -4.86
CA GLU A 77 2.92 20.55 -5.69
C GLU A 77 1.62 20.25 -4.95
N GLN A 78 0.50 20.70 -5.49
CA GLN A 78 -0.80 20.45 -4.91
C GLN A 78 -1.25 19.02 -5.15
N ARG A 79 -0.77 18.42 -6.23
CA ARG A 79 -1.04 17.02 -6.58
C ARG A 79 0.20 16.42 -7.20
N PRO A 80 0.52 15.15 -6.90
CA PRO A 80 1.61 14.49 -7.61
C PRO A 80 1.25 14.38 -9.08
N GLN A 81 2.19 14.70 -9.94
CA GLN A 81 2.03 14.44 -11.36
C GLN A 81 2.28 12.96 -11.59
N ILE A 82 1.25 12.25 -11.96
CA ILE A 82 1.32 10.81 -12.15
C ILE A 82 1.40 10.54 -13.66
N PRO A 83 2.51 9.94 -14.13
CA PRO A 83 2.63 9.59 -15.54
C PRO A 83 1.49 8.66 -15.99
N PHE A 84 1.21 8.70 -17.28
CA PHE A 84 0.09 7.95 -17.86
C PHE A 84 0.15 6.46 -17.50
N PHE A 85 1.31 5.83 -17.68
CA PHE A 85 1.43 4.40 -17.39
C PHE A 85 1.24 4.08 -15.92
N SER A 86 1.62 5.00 -15.05
CA SER A 86 1.37 4.84 -13.61
C SER A 86 -0.11 4.93 -13.29
N LYS A 87 -0.86 5.79 -14.00
CA LYS A 87 -2.32 5.85 -13.83
C LYS A 87 -2.97 4.52 -14.22
N VAL A 88 -2.47 3.88 -15.27
CA VAL A 88 -2.94 2.56 -15.68
C VAL A 88 -2.63 1.53 -14.59
N ALA A 89 -1.44 1.59 -14.03
CA ALA A 89 -1.03 0.67 -12.95
C ALA A 89 -1.87 0.87 -11.69
N ILE A 90 -2.17 2.13 -11.32
CA ILE A 90 -3.06 2.44 -10.20
C ILE A 90 -4.43 1.79 -10.42
N ARG A 91 -4.98 1.97 -11.60
CA ARG A 91 -6.30 1.45 -11.92
C ARG A 91 -6.33 -0.07 -11.83
N TYR A 92 -5.29 -0.71 -12.35
CA TYR A 92 -5.16 -2.17 -12.28
C TYR A 92 -5.04 -2.64 -10.83
N ALA A 93 -4.16 -2.02 -10.04
CA ALA A 93 -3.94 -2.39 -8.65
C ALA A 93 -5.20 -2.18 -7.81
N THR A 94 -5.88 -1.04 -7.99
CA THR A 94 -7.12 -0.73 -7.28
C THR A 94 -8.19 -1.75 -7.58
N LYS A 95 -8.36 -2.09 -8.86
CA LYS A 95 -9.34 -3.08 -9.29
C LYS A 95 -9.01 -4.46 -8.71
N THR A 96 -7.75 -4.87 -8.79
CA THR A 96 -7.30 -6.16 -8.26
C THR A 96 -7.56 -6.26 -6.77
N LEU A 97 -7.16 -5.23 -6.00
CA LEU A 97 -7.35 -5.23 -4.55
C LEU A 97 -8.82 -5.17 -4.17
N SER A 98 -9.62 -4.38 -4.87
CA SER A 98 -11.06 -4.30 -4.62
C SER A 98 -11.74 -5.64 -4.90
N ASN A 99 -11.34 -6.33 -5.95
CA ASN A 99 -11.88 -7.65 -6.27
C ASN A 99 -11.53 -8.69 -5.20
N LEU A 100 -10.41 -8.49 -4.49
CA LEU A 100 -10.02 -9.34 -3.36
C LEU A 100 -10.73 -8.97 -2.05
N GLY A 101 -11.54 -7.92 -2.08
CA GLY A 101 -12.33 -7.49 -0.93
C GLY A 101 -11.75 -6.34 -0.12
N TYR A 102 -10.53 -5.88 -0.43
CA TYR A 102 -9.91 -4.79 0.31
C TYR A 102 -10.59 -3.45 0.03
N ASN A 103 -10.55 -2.57 1.02
CA ASN A 103 -10.77 -1.15 0.80
C ASN A 103 -9.45 -0.56 0.29
N VAL A 104 -9.51 0.36 -0.65
CA VAL A 104 -8.31 0.98 -1.23
C VAL A 104 -8.41 2.49 -1.09
N ALA A 105 -7.35 3.10 -0.60
CA ALA A 105 -7.24 4.55 -0.50
C ALA A 105 -5.92 5.00 -1.13
N ILE A 106 -5.98 6.09 -1.88
CA ILE A 106 -4.80 6.72 -2.44
C ILE A 106 -4.63 8.06 -1.74
N ARG A 107 -3.49 8.24 -1.09
CA ARG A 107 -3.22 9.46 -0.34
C ARG A 107 -2.02 10.20 -0.92
N ASN A 108 -2.18 11.49 -1.03
CA ASN A 108 -1.10 12.38 -1.39
C ASN A 108 -0.49 12.91 -0.10
N ILE A 109 0.79 12.62 0.12
CA ILE A 109 1.51 13.03 1.31
C ILE A 109 2.46 14.15 0.91
N HIS A 110 2.31 15.31 1.52
CA HIS A 110 3.21 16.43 1.28
C HIS A 110 4.41 16.33 2.19
N SER A 111 5.60 16.40 1.60
CA SER A 111 6.83 16.54 2.36
C SER A 111 7.04 18.00 2.72
N GLU A 112 7.30 18.28 3.99
CA GLU A 112 7.59 19.64 4.46
C GLU A 112 9.01 20.08 4.10
N GLU A 113 9.84 19.18 3.58
CA GLU A 113 11.16 19.55 3.13
C GLU A 113 11.06 20.40 1.86
N SER A 114 11.45 21.66 2.00
CA SER A 114 11.35 22.66 0.96
C SER A 114 12.59 22.70 0.05
N ASN A 115 13.08 21.58 -0.35
CA ASN A 115 14.26 21.55 -1.22
C ASN A 115 14.02 20.70 -2.44
#